data_30ca35c7110f5c52594050a47d0680a4
#
_entry.id   30ca35c7110f5c52594050a47d0680a4
#
_cell.length_a   1.000
_cell.length_b   1.000
_cell.length_c   1.000
_cell.angle_alpha   90.00
_cell.angle_beta   90.00
_cell.angle_gamma   90.00
#
_symmetry.space_group_name_H-M   'P 1'
#
loop_
_entity.id
_entity.type
_entity.pdbx_description
1 polymer ?
#
loop_
_entity_poly.entity_id
_entity_poly.type
_entity_poly.pdbx_seq_one_letter_code
_entity_poly.pdbx_strand_id
1 'polypeptide(L)'
;VVPAVLLNKSGDILDYMIQTEENNTVYRSISRRVAVTPEQGKSKHVIITVATDTGYHTLFMDKLSTWLFWFNIGLVFISVFLGWLTTRIGLKPLREMTSLASSMTVHSLDQRLNPDLAPPEISETMQEFNNMFDRLEGAFRKLSDFSSDIAHELRTPVSNLMMQTQFALAKERDVSHYREILFANLEELKRLSRMTSDMLFLARSEHGLLRLDKHDVDLAAELNELRELFEPLADETGKTITVEGEGVVAGDSDMLRRAFSNLLSNAIKYSPDNTCTAIHIERDSDCVNVMITNTMSGQVPANLERLFDRFYRADSSRFYNTEGAGLGLSITRSIIHAHGGELSAEQQGREIVFSVRLLMD
;
A
#
# COMPACT_ATOMS: atom_id res chain seq x y z
N VAL A 1 -91.07 -11.09 13.81
CA VAL A 1 -91.25 -10.63 15.20
C VAL A 1 -90.20 -9.56 15.45
N VAL A 2 -90.61 -8.28 15.48
CA VAL A 2 -89.73 -7.16 15.81
C VAL A 2 -89.41 -7.28 17.30
N PRO A 3 -88.16 -7.47 17.71
CA PRO A 3 -87.86 -7.57 19.13
C PRO A 3 -88.20 -6.27 19.85
N ALA A 4 -88.61 -6.42 21.13
CA ALA A 4 -89.03 -5.31 21.96
C ALA A 4 -88.01 -4.21 22.03
N VAL A 5 -88.32 -3.05 21.52
CA VAL A 5 -87.43 -1.88 21.47
C VAL A 5 -87.31 -1.34 22.91
N LEU A 6 -86.11 -1.44 23.47
CA LEU A 6 -85.74 -0.81 24.72
C LEU A 6 -85.58 0.70 24.50
N LEU A 7 -86.65 1.47 24.82
CA LEU A 7 -86.61 2.93 24.78
C LEU A 7 -85.95 3.51 26.04
N ASN A 8 -85.03 4.40 25.88
CA ASN A 8 -84.51 5.18 27.01
C ASN A 8 -85.62 6.12 27.54
N LYS A 9 -85.61 6.38 28.87
CA LYS A 9 -86.64 7.19 29.57
C LYS A 9 -86.82 8.62 29.06
N SER A 10 -85.90 9.15 28.28
CA SER A 10 -85.89 10.54 27.75
C SER A 10 -86.45 10.71 26.34
N GLY A 11 -86.83 9.65 25.63
CA GLY A 11 -87.49 9.79 24.30
C GLY A 11 -86.54 10.11 23.12
N ASP A 12 -85.25 9.98 23.33
CA ASP A 12 -84.24 10.29 22.31
C ASP A 12 -84.13 9.17 21.28
N ILE A 13 -83.51 9.51 20.15
CA ILE A 13 -83.24 8.63 19.05
C ILE A 13 -82.24 7.55 19.57
N LEU A 14 -82.64 6.28 19.46
CA LEU A 14 -81.79 5.16 19.79
C LEU A 14 -81.29 4.49 18.47
N ASP A 15 -80.03 4.45 18.32
CA ASP A 15 -79.37 3.72 17.19
C ASP A 15 -78.83 2.41 17.74
N TYR A 16 -79.29 1.27 17.21
CA TYR A 16 -78.77 -0.03 17.60
C TYR A 16 -78.91 -1.07 16.48
N MET A 17 -78.01 -2.06 16.50
CA MET A 17 -78.06 -3.17 15.58
C MET A 17 -78.92 -4.31 16.12
N ILE A 18 -79.85 -4.76 15.31
CA ILE A 18 -80.68 -5.92 15.63
C ILE A 18 -80.26 -7.05 14.67
N GLN A 19 -79.85 -8.16 15.23
CA GLN A 19 -79.60 -9.38 14.48
C GLN A 19 -80.83 -10.29 14.59
N THR A 20 -81.37 -10.72 13.46
CA THR A 20 -82.52 -11.62 13.42
C THR A 20 -82.04 -13.02 13.11
N GLU A 21 -82.40 -14.00 13.97
CA GLU A 21 -81.90 -15.39 13.85
C GLU A 21 -82.46 -16.16 12.63
N GLU A 22 -83.59 -15.75 12.08
CA GLU A 22 -84.28 -16.52 11.03
C GLU A 22 -83.57 -16.47 9.64
N ASN A 23 -82.71 -15.47 9.37
CA ASN A 23 -82.02 -15.34 8.08
C ASN A 23 -80.58 -14.86 8.22
N ASN A 24 -80.01 -14.84 9.39
CA ASN A 24 -78.65 -14.33 9.66
C ASN A 24 -78.39 -12.93 9.06
N THR A 25 -79.44 -12.13 8.86
CA THR A 25 -79.34 -10.77 8.34
C THR A 25 -79.18 -9.78 9.47
N VAL A 26 -78.24 -8.88 9.37
CA VAL A 26 -78.01 -7.83 10.37
C VAL A 26 -78.61 -6.54 9.86
N TYR A 27 -79.58 -6.04 10.63
CA TYR A 27 -80.22 -4.77 10.32
C TYR A 27 -79.74 -3.68 11.26
N ARG A 28 -79.44 -2.51 10.72
CA ARG A 28 -79.25 -1.32 11.52
C ARG A 28 -80.51 -0.55 11.58
N SER A 29 -81.06 -0.31 12.76
CA SER A 29 -82.39 0.34 12.95
C SER A 29 -82.26 1.59 13.80
N ILE A 30 -83.05 2.60 13.42
CA ILE A 30 -83.24 3.84 14.18
C ILE A 30 -84.72 3.91 14.58
N SER A 31 -84.93 4.06 15.86
CA SER A 31 -86.34 4.18 16.41
C SER A 31 -86.53 5.55 17.00
N ARG A 32 -87.64 6.16 16.66
CA ARG A 32 -88.08 7.46 17.19
C ARG A 32 -89.49 7.38 17.72
N ARG A 33 -89.76 7.91 18.92
CA ARG A 33 -91.10 8.07 19.48
C ARG A 33 -91.69 9.38 18.96
N VAL A 34 -92.85 9.28 18.32
CA VAL A 34 -93.64 10.41 17.82
C VAL A 34 -94.96 10.45 18.53
N ALA A 35 -95.37 11.57 19.11
CA ALA A 35 -96.70 11.78 19.68
C ALA A 35 -97.64 12.11 18.51
N VAL A 36 -98.65 11.30 18.36
CA VAL A 36 -99.76 11.52 17.41
C VAL A 36 -101.01 11.93 18.18
N THR A 37 -101.54 13.08 17.92
CA THR A 37 -102.84 13.57 18.46
C THR A 37 -103.94 13.24 17.47
N PRO A 38 -104.74 12.25 17.70
CA PRO A 38 -105.97 12.03 16.91
C PRO A 38 -106.95 13.14 17.14
N GLU A 39 -107.81 13.44 16.13
CA GLU A 39 -108.84 14.53 16.16
C GLU A 39 -109.88 14.37 17.29
N GLN A 40 -110.01 13.20 17.89
CA GLN A 40 -110.87 12.95 19.09
C GLN A 40 -110.15 11.94 20.01
N GLY A 41 -109.40 12.40 21.02
CA GLY A 41 -108.91 11.50 22.06
C GLY A 41 -107.52 11.80 22.63
N LYS A 42 -107.13 11.04 23.64
CA LYS A 42 -105.83 11.18 24.31
C LYS A 42 -104.67 10.94 23.37
N SER A 43 -103.58 11.76 23.40
CA SER A 43 -102.41 11.60 22.65
C SER A 43 -101.77 10.19 22.80
N LYS A 44 -101.60 9.51 21.69
CA LYS A 44 -100.91 8.20 21.64
C LYS A 44 -99.49 8.38 21.16
N HIS A 45 -98.52 7.71 21.77
CA HIS A 45 -97.15 7.67 21.29
C HIS A 45 -97.00 6.49 20.34
N VAL A 46 -96.50 6.77 19.13
CA VAL A 46 -96.17 5.76 18.14
C VAL A 46 -94.63 5.72 18.00
N ILE A 47 -94.10 4.54 17.96
CA ILE A 47 -92.67 4.31 17.72
C ILE A 47 -92.55 3.98 16.25
N ILE A 48 -91.76 4.81 15.53
CA ILE A 48 -91.45 4.57 14.14
C ILE A 48 -90.03 4.00 14.14
N THR A 49 -89.86 2.78 13.66
CA THR A 49 -88.57 2.13 13.50
C THR A 49 -88.25 1.99 12.00
N VAL A 50 -87.17 2.54 11.57
CA VAL A 50 -86.64 2.35 10.22
C VAL A 50 -85.43 1.44 10.31
N ALA A 51 -85.44 0.32 9.61
CA ALA A 51 -84.36 -0.64 9.59
C ALA A 51 -83.79 -0.77 8.18
N THR A 52 -82.50 -0.77 8.09
CA THR A 52 -81.79 -0.96 6.84
C THR A 52 -80.98 -2.26 6.91
N ASP A 53 -81.04 -3.08 5.88
CA ASP A 53 -80.20 -4.29 5.72
C ASP A 53 -78.77 -3.94 5.57
N THR A 54 -77.89 -4.42 6.46
CA THR A 54 -76.44 -4.24 6.42
C THR A 54 -75.68 -5.47 5.87
N GLY A 55 -76.42 -6.49 5.40
CA GLY A 55 -75.82 -7.75 4.91
C GLY A 55 -74.86 -7.55 3.77
N TYR A 56 -75.17 -6.67 2.81
CA TYR A 56 -74.25 -6.32 1.72
C TYR A 56 -72.99 -5.64 2.25
N HIS A 57 -73.11 -4.78 3.25
CA HIS A 57 -71.97 -4.07 3.79
C HIS A 57 -71.04 -5.02 4.58
N THR A 58 -71.58 -5.92 5.36
CA THR A 58 -70.81 -6.92 6.11
C THR A 58 -70.10 -7.90 5.18
N LEU A 59 -70.79 -8.43 4.16
CA LEU A 59 -70.20 -9.29 3.14
C LEU A 59 -69.10 -8.60 2.34
N PHE A 60 -69.27 -7.32 2.04
CA PHE A 60 -68.24 -6.53 1.38
C PHE A 60 -67.04 -6.35 2.29
N MET A 61 -67.23 -5.99 3.56
CA MET A 61 -66.14 -5.81 4.51
C MET A 61 -65.38 -7.10 4.80
N ASP A 62 -66.05 -8.25 4.87
CA ASP A 62 -65.38 -9.55 5.03
C ASP A 62 -64.53 -9.91 3.82
N LYS A 63 -65.04 -9.69 2.61
CA LYS A 63 -64.23 -9.89 1.39
C LYS A 63 -63.06 -8.92 1.30
N LEU A 64 -63.31 -7.66 1.65
CA LEU A 64 -62.25 -6.64 1.63
C LEU A 64 -61.16 -6.96 2.68
N SER A 65 -61.52 -7.35 3.89
CA SER A 65 -60.61 -7.74 4.94
C SER A 65 -59.75 -8.96 4.56
N THR A 66 -60.42 -9.96 3.95
CA THR A 66 -59.73 -11.16 3.43
C THR A 66 -58.75 -10.81 2.29
N TRP A 67 -59.16 -9.93 1.40
CA TRP A 67 -58.30 -9.44 0.30
C TRP A 67 -57.11 -8.66 0.82
N LEU A 68 -57.32 -7.74 1.75
CA LEU A 68 -56.27 -6.97 2.40
C LEU A 68 -55.29 -7.86 3.18
N PHE A 69 -55.81 -8.89 3.86
CA PHE A 69 -54.99 -9.86 4.57
C PHE A 69 -53.98 -10.58 3.63
N TRP A 70 -54.50 -11.15 2.52
CA TRP A 70 -53.61 -11.83 1.55
C TRP A 70 -52.71 -10.88 0.80
N PHE A 71 -53.15 -9.65 0.54
CA PHE A 71 -52.32 -8.62 -0.07
C PHE A 71 -51.15 -8.23 0.84
N ASN A 72 -51.40 -8.04 2.15
CA ASN A 72 -50.34 -7.75 3.12
C ASN A 72 -49.34 -8.90 3.24
N ILE A 73 -49.81 -10.14 3.29
CA ILE A 73 -48.95 -11.32 3.30
C ILE A 73 -48.07 -11.32 2.04
N GLY A 74 -48.62 -11.09 0.87
CA GLY A 74 -47.85 -10.99 -0.39
C GLY A 74 -46.81 -9.89 -0.36
N LEU A 75 -47.17 -8.71 0.18
CA LEU A 75 -46.25 -7.58 0.33
C LEU A 75 -45.07 -7.91 1.26
N VAL A 76 -45.34 -8.58 2.39
CA VAL A 76 -44.28 -9.02 3.31
C VAL A 76 -43.36 -10.03 2.66
N PHE A 77 -43.89 -11.02 1.92
CA PHE A 77 -43.08 -11.98 1.19
C PHE A 77 -42.17 -11.30 0.14
N ILE A 78 -42.73 -10.37 -0.62
CA ILE A 78 -41.97 -9.61 -1.61
C ILE A 78 -40.83 -8.80 -0.94
N SER A 79 -41.17 -8.11 0.17
CA SER A 79 -40.18 -7.30 0.91
C SER A 79 -39.06 -8.15 1.47
N VAL A 80 -39.33 -9.31 2.06
CA VAL A 80 -38.33 -10.25 2.58
C VAL A 80 -37.50 -10.81 1.46
N PHE A 81 -38.10 -11.18 0.33
CA PHE A 81 -37.39 -11.70 -0.82
C PHE A 81 -36.44 -10.65 -1.42
N LEU A 82 -36.92 -9.42 -1.62
CA LEU A 82 -36.07 -8.31 -2.11
C LEU A 82 -34.95 -7.98 -1.13
N GLY A 83 -35.21 -7.94 0.18
CA GLY A 83 -34.19 -7.73 1.20
C GLY A 83 -33.12 -8.83 1.21
N TRP A 84 -33.53 -10.09 1.06
CA TRP A 84 -32.59 -11.21 0.92
C TRP A 84 -31.74 -11.10 -0.34
N LEU A 85 -32.37 -10.77 -1.47
CA LEU A 85 -31.68 -10.64 -2.76
C LEU A 85 -30.66 -9.50 -2.75
N THR A 86 -31.04 -8.32 -2.27
CA THR A 86 -30.15 -7.16 -2.18
C THR A 86 -28.98 -7.41 -1.23
N THR A 87 -29.24 -8.04 -0.07
CA THR A 87 -28.18 -8.42 0.87
C THR A 87 -27.21 -9.43 0.26
N ARG A 88 -27.73 -10.43 -0.44
CA ARG A 88 -26.90 -11.46 -1.09
C ARG A 88 -26.00 -10.91 -2.18
N ILE A 89 -26.51 -10.02 -3.03
CA ILE A 89 -25.77 -9.37 -4.10
C ILE A 89 -24.80 -8.34 -3.54
N GLY A 90 -25.25 -7.50 -2.61
CA GLY A 90 -24.43 -6.43 -2.03
C GLY A 90 -23.26 -6.93 -1.20
N LEU A 91 -23.38 -8.11 -0.56
CA LEU A 91 -22.30 -8.70 0.24
C LEU A 91 -21.39 -9.66 -0.55
N LYS A 92 -21.67 -9.93 -1.83
CA LYS A 92 -20.83 -10.79 -2.67
C LYS A 92 -19.38 -10.26 -2.77
N PRO A 93 -19.13 -8.97 -3.03
CA PRO A 93 -17.77 -8.43 -3.11
C PRO A 93 -16.97 -8.61 -1.82
N LEU A 94 -17.60 -8.45 -0.65
CA LEU A 94 -16.96 -8.69 0.64
C LEU A 94 -16.49 -10.14 0.81
N ARG A 95 -17.28 -11.11 0.32
CA ARG A 95 -16.88 -12.52 0.32
C ARG A 95 -15.72 -12.77 -0.62
N GLU A 96 -15.70 -12.13 -1.79
CA GLU A 96 -14.60 -12.22 -2.74
C GLU A 96 -13.31 -11.65 -2.14
N MET A 97 -13.37 -10.49 -1.44
CA MET A 97 -12.24 -9.93 -0.70
C MET A 97 -11.72 -10.90 0.37
N THR A 98 -12.62 -11.48 1.18
CA THR A 98 -12.23 -12.44 2.22
C THR A 98 -11.64 -13.71 1.63
N SER A 99 -12.21 -14.22 0.53
CA SER A 99 -11.71 -15.39 -0.18
C SER A 99 -10.33 -15.13 -0.78
N LEU A 100 -10.14 -13.99 -1.42
CA LEU A 100 -8.85 -13.59 -1.97
C LEU A 100 -7.80 -13.45 -0.87
N ALA A 101 -8.13 -12.74 0.23
CA ALA A 101 -7.22 -12.59 1.36
C ALA A 101 -6.82 -13.93 2.01
N SER A 102 -7.76 -14.89 2.11
CA SER A 102 -7.50 -16.20 2.71
C SER A 102 -6.74 -17.17 1.79
N SER A 103 -6.87 -17.02 0.47
CA SER A 103 -6.18 -17.85 -0.53
C SER A 103 -4.83 -17.27 -0.96
N MET A 104 -4.48 -16.08 -0.46
CA MET A 104 -3.29 -15.38 -0.89
C MET A 104 -2.03 -16.10 -0.43
N THR A 105 -1.20 -16.40 -1.41
CA THR A 105 0.13 -16.99 -1.22
C THR A 105 1.13 -16.15 -2.00
N VAL A 106 2.41 -16.38 -1.76
CA VAL A 106 3.50 -15.70 -2.49
C VAL A 106 3.38 -15.85 -4.02
N HIS A 107 2.78 -16.95 -4.49
CA HIS A 107 2.62 -17.25 -5.91
C HIS A 107 1.33 -16.70 -6.54
N SER A 108 0.46 -16.08 -5.74
CA SER A 108 -0.84 -15.54 -6.20
C SER A 108 -1.03 -14.07 -5.87
N LEU A 109 0.07 -13.34 -5.66
CA LEU A 109 0.07 -11.90 -5.35
C LEU A 109 -0.38 -11.02 -6.54
N ASP A 110 -0.46 -11.57 -7.75
CA ASP A 110 -0.89 -10.92 -8.98
C ASP A 110 -2.42 -10.78 -9.12
N GLN A 111 -3.18 -11.47 -8.28
CA GLN A 111 -4.64 -11.41 -8.32
C GLN A 111 -5.15 -10.08 -7.80
N ARG A 112 -6.14 -9.52 -8.50
CA ARG A 112 -6.78 -8.25 -8.14
C ARG A 112 -8.29 -8.40 -8.09
N LEU A 113 -8.91 -7.62 -7.22
CA LEU A 113 -10.36 -7.45 -7.16
C LEU A 113 -10.81 -6.52 -8.30
N ASN A 114 -11.99 -6.76 -8.84
CA ASN A 114 -12.56 -5.87 -9.84
C ASN A 114 -13.53 -4.88 -9.16
N PRO A 115 -13.15 -3.62 -8.94
CA PRO A 115 -13.99 -2.63 -8.27
C PRO A 115 -15.21 -2.20 -9.09
N ASP A 116 -15.20 -2.39 -10.42
CA ASP A 116 -16.30 -1.98 -11.30
C ASP A 116 -17.57 -2.82 -11.10
N LEU A 117 -17.45 -4.00 -10.50
CA LEU A 117 -18.55 -4.92 -10.21
C LEU A 117 -19.18 -4.72 -8.83
N ALA A 118 -18.67 -3.79 -8.04
CA ALA A 118 -19.11 -3.54 -6.68
C ALA A 118 -19.93 -2.25 -6.56
N PRO A 119 -20.82 -2.14 -5.55
CA PRO A 119 -21.43 -0.87 -5.19
C PRO A 119 -20.38 0.20 -4.87
N PRO A 120 -20.68 1.50 -5.12
CA PRO A 120 -19.71 2.58 -4.93
C PRO A 120 -19.05 2.61 -3.55
N GLU A 121 -19.80 2.28 -2.50
CA GLU A 121 -19.34 2.27 -1.10
C GLU A 121 -18.28 1.17 -0.83
N ILE A 122 -18.31 0.10 -1.61
CA ILE A 122 -17.36 -1.03 -1.50
C ILE A 122 -16.24 -0.90 -2.50
N SER A 123 -16.48 -0.27 -3.65
CA SER A 123 -15.52 -0.07 -4.74
C SER A 123 -14.27 0.66 -4.25
N GLU A 124 -14.41 1.73 -3.46
CA GLU A 124 -13.29 2.45 -2.86
C GLU A 124 -12.43 1.55 -1.97
N THR A 125 -13.09 0.74 -1.13
CA THR A 125 -12.39 -0.22 -0.26
C THR A 125 -11.64 -1.28 -1.07
N MET A 126 -12.23 -1.76 -2.17
CA MET A 126 -11.58 -2.73 -3.07
C MET A 126 -10.36 -2.12 -3.78
N GLN A 127 -10.44 -0.84 -4.14
CA GLN A 127 -9.31 -0.10 -4.72
C GLN A 127 -8.15 0.01 -3.72
N GLU A 128 -8.43 0.40 -2.47
CA GLU A 128 -7.40 0.47 -1.44
C GLU A 128 -6.80 -0.91 -1.12
N PHE A 129 -7.61 -1.96 -1.20
CA PHE A 129 -7.13 -3.32 -1.06
C PHE A 129 -6.18 -3.72 -2.21
N ASN A 130 -6.51 -3.36 -3.45
CA ASN A 130 -5.63 -3.55 -4.60
C ASN A 130 -4.32 -2.75 -4.46
N ASN A 131 -4.38 -1.49 -4.01
CA ASN A 131 -3.21 -0.65 -3.74
C ASN A 131 -2.29 -1.27 -2.67
N MET A 132 -2.88 -1.90 -1.65
CA MET A 132 -2.13 -2.64 -0.64
C MET A 132 -1.42 -3.86 -1.25
N PHE A 133 -2.10 -4.60 -2.13
CA PHE A 133 -1.51 -5.75 -2.83
C PHE A 133 -0.38 -5.33 -3.78
N ASP A 134 -0.52 -4.23 -4.50
CA ASP A 134 0.55 -3.69 -5.34
C ASP A 134 1.82 -3.40 -4.52
N ARG A 135 1.65 -2.80 -3.35
CA ARG A 135 2.76 -2.54 -2.41
C ARG A 135 3.38 -3.84 -1.89
N LEU A 136 2.56 -4.82 -1.54
CA LEU A 136 3.02 -6.11 -1.03
C LEU A 136 3.75 -6.91 -2.12
N GLU A 137 3.20 -6.97 -3.33
CA GLU A 137 3.83 -7.62 -4.49
C GLU A 137 5.17 -6.96 -4.82
N GLY A 138 5.20 -5.61 -4.84
CA GLY A 138 6.42 -4.86 -5.07
C GLY A 138 7.50 -5.11 -4.02
N ALA A 139 7.12 -5.17 -2.74
CA ALA A 139 8.03 -5.50 -1.65
C ALA A 139 8.57 -6.94 -1.75
N PHE A 140 7.69 -7.88 -2.09
CA PHE A 140 8.07 -9.29 -2.23
C PHE A 140 8.99 -9.52 -3.45
N ARG A 141 8.70 -8.86 -4.57
CA ARG A 141 9.54 -8.91 -5.77
C ARG A 141 10.94 -8.36 -5.48
N LYS A 142 11.03 -7.20 -4.81
CA LYS A 142 12.32 -6.63 -4.37
C LYS A 142 13.10 -7.59 -3.46
N LEU A 143 12.43 -8.27 -2.53
CA LEU A 143 13.06 -9.24 -1.64
C LEU A 143 13.55 -10.48 -2.39
N SER A 144 12.77 -10.98 -3.35
CA SER A 144 13.14 -12.12 -4.20
C SER A 144 14.35 -11.80 -5.07
N ASP A 145 14.33 -10.65 -5.74
CA ASP A 145 15.43 -10.17 -6.58
C ASP A 145 16.69 -10.02 -5.73
N PHE A 146 16.61 -9.38 -4.57
CA PHE A 146 17.71 -9.22 -3.62
C PHE A 146 18.31 -10.56 -3.18
N SER A 147 17.44 -11.55 -2.86
CA SER A 147 17.92 -12.88 -2.46
C SER A 147 18.61 -13.62 -3.60
N SER A 148 18.11 -13.47 -4.83
CA SER A 148 18.71 -14.03 -6.04
C SER A 148 20.07 -13.41 -6.32
N ASP A 149 20.16 -12.09 -6.24
CA ASP A 149 21.41 -11.34 -6.48
C ASP A 149 22.47 -11.72 -5.45
N ILE A 150 22.10 -11.81 -4.16
CA ILE A 150 23.00 -12.30 -3.11
C ILE A 150 23.54 -13.70 -3.46
N ALA A 151 22.66 -14.62 -3.84
CA ALA A 151 23.08 -15.99 -4.15
C ALA A 151 24.04 -16.03 -5.34
N HIS A 152 23.83 -15.20 -6.36
CA HIS A 152 24.72 -15.09 -7.52
C HIS A 152 26.07 -14.49 -7.16
N GLU A 153 26.08 -13.36 -6.44
CA GLU A 153 27.31 -12.65 -6.08
C GLU A 153 28.17 -13.39 -5.04
N LEU A 154 27.56 -14.23 -4.19
CA LEU A 154 28.31 -15.12 -3.28
C LEU A 154 28.83 -16.37 -3.97
N ARG A 155 28.12 -16.92 -4.95
CA ARG A 155 28.53 -18.16 -5.63
C ARG A 155 29.86 -18.02 -6.35
N THR A 156 30.08 -16.91 -7.02
CA THR A 156 31.29 -16.67 -7.82
C THR A 156 32.57 -16.69 -6.97
N PRO A 157 32.72 -15.87 -5.90
CA PRO A 157 33.92 -15.89 -5.06
C PRO A 157 34.10 -17.22 -4.33
N VAL A 158 33.04 -17.85 -3.87
CA VAL A 158 33.11 -19.18 -3.24
C VAL A 158 33.62 -20.21 -4.23
N SER A 159 33.14 -20.21 -5.48
CA SER A 159 33.61 -21.12 -6.53
C SER A 159 35.07 -20.89 -6.87
N ASN A 160 35.51 -19.62 -6.92
CA ASN A 160 36.91 -19.27 -7.14
C ASN A 160 37.83 -19.77 -6.03
N LEU A 161 37.44 -19.56 -4.76
CA LEU A 161 38.14 -20.07 -3.59
C LEU A 161 38.28 -21.60 -3.62
N MET A 162 37.19 -22.29 -3.93
CA MET A 162 37.20 -23.75 -4.07
C MET A 162 38.13 -24.21 -5.19
N MET A 163 38.04 -23.60 -6.36
CA MET A 163 38.86 -23.95 -7.51
C MET A 163 40.34 -23.70 -7.23
N GLN A 164 40.73 -22.56 -6.66
CA GLN A 164 42.12 -22.24 -6.30
C GLN A 164 42.66 -23.23 -5.25
N THR A 165 41.84 -23.55 -4.25
CA THR A 165 42.19 -24.51 -3.22
C THR A 165 42.37 -25.93 -3.79
N GLN A 166 41.44 -26.38 -4.66
CA GLN A 166 41.54 -27.66 -5.35
C GLN A 166 42.78 -27.73 -6.26
N PHE A 167 43.07 -26.64 -6.96
CA PHE A 167 44.25 -26.53 -7.81
C PHE A 167 45.53 -26.61 -6.99
N ALA A 168 45.56 -26.01 -5.79
CA ALA A 168 46.72 -26.12 -4.88
C ALA A 168 46.94 -27.55 -4.38
N LEU A 169 45.85 -28.28 -4.12
CA LEU A 169 45.87 -29.64 -3.59
C LEU A 169 46.13 -30.71 -4.66
N ALA A 170 45.87 -30.44 -5.93
CA ALA A 170 45.95 -31.43 -7.01
C ALA A 170 47.38 -31.86 -7.34
N LYS A 171 48.39 -31.06 -6.98
CA LYS A 171 49.79 -31.35 -7.27
C LYS A 171 50.68 -30.67 -6.25
N GLU A 172 51.79 -31.34 -5.85
CA GLU A 172 52.81 -30.68 -5.03
C GLU A 172 53.41 -29.47 -5.75
N ARG A 173 53.61 -28.38 -5.02
CA ARG A 173 54.07 -27.10 -5.50
C ARG A 173 55.10 -26.50 -4.54
N ASP A 174 55.79 -25.50 -5.04
CA ASP A 174 56.72 -24.68 -4.26
C ASP A 174 55.98 -23.90 -3.14
N VAL A 175 56.65 -23.69 -2.03
CA VAL A 175 56.13 -22.95 -0.88
C VAL A 175 55.71 -21.51 -1.30
N SER A 176 56.44 -20.88 -2.22
CA SER A 176 56.10 -19.57 -2.78
C SER A 176 54.72 -19.59 -3.45
N HIS A 177 54.42 -20.61 -4.24
CA HIS A 177 53.14 -20.75 -4.93
C HIS A 177 51.97 -20.99 -4.00
N TYR A 178 52.16 -21.79 -2.94
CA TYR A 178 51.14 -21.94 -1.90
C TYR A 178 50.86 -20.61 -1.20
N ARG A 179 51.89 -19.79 -0.93
CA ARG A 179 51.72 -18.47 -0.35
C ARG A 179 50.91 -17.54 -1.26
N GLU A 180 51.17 -17.52 -2.56
CA GLU A 180 50.44 -16.72 -3.55
C GLU A 180 48.93 -17.11 -3.54
N ILE A 181 48.63 -18.41 -3.59
CA ILE A 181 47.22 -18.89 -3.52
C ILE A 181 46.59 -18.51 -2.21
N LEU A 182 47.29 -18.62 -1.09
CA LEU A 182 46.73 -18.24 0.22
C LEU A 182 46.49 -16.73 0.32
N PHE A 183 47.38 -15.90 -0.25
CA PHE A 183 47.17 -14.45 -0.34
C PHE A 183 45.95 -14.11 -1.21
N ALA A 184 45.82 -14.71 -2.39
CA ALA A 184 44.65 -14.55 -3.25
C ALA A 184 43.34 -14.99 -2.56
N ASN A 185 43.38 -16.12 -1.89
CA ASN A 185 42.22 -16.59 -1.11
C ASN A 185 41.87 -15.65 0.05
N LEU A 186 42.87 -15.09 0.74
CA LEU A 186 42.66 -14.12 1.81
C LEU A 186 41.99 -12.85 1.30
N GLU A 187 42.41 -12.34 0.16
CA GLU A 187 41.80 -11.15 -0.46
C GLU A 187 40.36 -11.43 -0.87
N GLU A 188 40.05 -12.61 -1.41
CA GLU A 188 38.70 -12.98 -1.77
C GLU A 188 37.79 -13.16 -0.54
N LEU A 189 38.33 -13.69 0.57
CA LEU A 189 37.62 -13.76 1.88
C LEU A 189 37.34 -12.38 2.47
N LYS A 190 38.30 -11.45 2.37
CA LYS A 190 38.09 -10.06 2.80
C LYS A 190 37.00 -9.38 1.96
N ARG A 191 37.01 -9.65 0.64
CA ARG A 191 35.92 -9.16 -0.27
C ARG A 191 34.56 -9.70 0.12
N LEU A 192 34.44 -11.00 0.41
CA LEU A 192 33.20 -11.61 0.89
C LEU A 192 32.73 -10.99 2.21
N SER A 193 33.66 -10.77 3.15
CA SER A 193 33.35 -10.14 4.44
C SER A 193 32.80 -8.72 4.26
N ARG A 194 33.43 -7.91 3.39
CA ARG A 194 32.93 -6.57 3.06
C ARG A 194 31.54 -6.64 2.42
N MET A 195 31.34 -7.52 1.44
CA MET A 195 30.06 -7.70 0.77
C MET A 195 28.93 -8.07 1.74
N THR A 196 29.17 -9.02 2.65
CA THR A 196 28.15 -9.40 3.67
C THR A 196 27.84 -8.26 4.62
N SER A 197 28.84 -7.47 5.03
CA SER A 197 28.67 -6.27 5.85
C SER A 197 27.83 -5.20 5.13
N ASP A 198 28.11 -4.99 3.84
CA ASP A 198 27.39 -4.06 2.97
C ASP A 198 25.91 -4.47 2.80
N MET A 199 25.65 -5.76 2.61
CA MET A 199 24.28 -6.32 2.53
C MET A 199 23.50 -6.13 3.84
N LEU A 200 24.14 -6.41 4.99
CA LEU A 200 23.53 -6.19 6.30
C LEU A 200 23.23 -4.71 6.56
N PHE A 201 24.12 -3.83 6.12
CA PHE A 201 23.89 -2.39 6.19
C PHE A 201 22.66 -1.97 5.37
N LEU A 202 22.58 -2.38 4.10
CA LEU A 202 21.45 -2.09 3.23
C LEU A 202 20.13 -2.63 3.79
N ALA A 203 20.13 -3.86 4.32
CA ALA A 203 18.95 -4.44 4.94
C ALA A 203 18.47 -3.63 6.16
N ARG A 204 19.39 -3.14 7.01
CA ARG A 204 19.04 -2.28 8.16
C ARG A 204 18.52 -0.92 7.71
N SER A 205 19.10 -0.34 6.66
CA SER A 205 18.70 0.94 6.10
C SER A 205 17.26 0.91 5.59
N GLU A 206 16.88 -0.13 4.85
CA GLU A 206 15.53 -0.26 4.29
C GLU A 206 14.43 -0.41 5.33
N HIS A 207 14.77 -0.98 6.47
CA HIS A 207 13.83 -1.14 7.58
C HIS A 207 13.78 0.08 8.51
N GLY A 208 14.47 1.18 8.16
CA GLY A 208 14.54 2.37 9.02
C GLY A 208 15.25 2.11 10.35
N LEU A 209 16.07 1.07 10.44
CA LEU A 209 16.77 0.65 11.65
C LEU A 209 18.13 1.32 11.82
N LEU A 210 18.55 2.17 10.88
CA LEU A 210 19.77 2.95 11.03
C LEU A 210 19.56 4.02 12.10
N ARG A 211 20.38 3.98 13.12
CA ARG A 211 20.50 5.05 14.12
C ARG A 211 21.70 5.88 13.75
N LEU A 212 21.47 7.15 13.45
CA LEU A 212 22.52 8.11 13.17
C LEU A 212 22.99 8.73 14.49
N ASP A 213 24.29 8.78 14.67
CA ASP A 213 24.93 9.58 15.74
C ASP A 213 25.26 10.96 15.16
N LYS A 214 24.23 11.81 15.11
CA LYS A 214 24.32 13.13 14.46
C LYS A 214 25.11 14.13 15.31
N HIS A 215 26.09 14.73 14.67
CA HIS A 215 26.85 15.88 15.19
C HIS A 215 27.23 16.79 14.03
N ASP A 216 27.75 17.96 14.33
CA ASP A 216 28.21 18.89 13.31
C ASP A 216 29.43 18.31 12.57
N VAL A 217 29.30 18.09 11.27
CA VAL A 217 30.34 17.55 10.39
C VAL A 217 30.77 18.62 9.41
N ASP A 218 32.05 18.99 9.46
CA ASP A 218 32.68 19.85 8.46
C ASP A 218 33.01 19.02 7.21
N LEU A 219 32.23 19.19 6.16
CA LEU A 219 32.38 18.44 4.93
C LEU A 219 33.68 18.75 4.19
N ALA A 220 34.18 19.98 4.32
CA ALA A 220 35.46 20.34 3.69
C ALA A 220 36.64 19.61 4.36
N ALA A 221 36.63 19.53 5.68
CA ALA A 221 37.63 18.78 6.44
C ALA A 221 37.58 17.28 6.09
N GLU A 222 36.39 16.67 6.14
CA GLU A 222 36.20 15.23 5.80
C GLU A 222 36.62 14.89 4.39
N LEU A 223 36.26 15.72 3.40
CA LEU A 223 36.59 15.49 1.99
C LEU A 223 38.08 15.73 1.71
N ASN A 224 38.76 16.64 2.41
CA ASN A 224 40.18 16.80 2.33
C ASN A 224 40.95 15.61 2.93
N GLU A 225 40.50 15.07 4.08
CA GLU A 225 41.09 13.84 4.63
C GLU A 225 40.91 12.66 3.67
N LEU A 226 39.73 12.53 3.03
CA LEU A 226 39.52 11.51 1.99
C LEU A 226 40.40 11.74 0.76
N ARG A 227 40.60 12.99 0.31
CA ARG A 227 41.51 13.31 -0.77
C ARG A 227 42.92 12.82 -0.45
N GLU A 228 43.46 13.15 0.74
CA GLU A 228 44.81 12.70 1.16
C GLU A 228 44.91 11.17 1.21
N LEU A 229 43.85 10.47 1.62
CA LEU A 229 43.81 9.00 1.64
C LEU A 229 43.86 8.41 0.22
N PHE A 230 43.21 9.03 -0.76
CA PHE A 230 43.12 8.54 -2.14
C PHE A 230 44.19 9.09 -3.07
N GLU A 231 44.98 10.12 -2.65
CA GLU A 231 46.02 10.75 -3.44
C GLU A 231 47.08 9.75 -3.94
N PRO A 232 47.60 8.79 -3.14
CA PRO A 232 48.58 7.81 -3.65
C PRO A 232 48.01 6.93 -4.78
N LEU A 233 46.71 6.55 -4.68
CA LEU A 233 46.05 5.75 -5.68
C LEU A 233 45.79 6.55 -6.98
N ALA A 234 45.47 7.83 -6.84
CA ALA A 234 45.26 8.74 -7.96
C ALA A 234 46.59 9.02 -8.70
N ASP A 235 47.66 9.23 -7.97
CA ASP A 235 48.99 9.51 -8.51
C ASP A 235 49.55 8.34 -9.35
N GLU A 236 49.27 7.07 -8.98
CA GLU A 236 49.68 5.90 -9.76
C GLU A 236 49.17 5.95 -11.21
N THR A 237 48.07 6.66 -11.47
CA THR A 237 47.44 6.79 -12.80
C THR A 237 47.43 8.25 -13.31
N GLY A 238 48.21 9.14 -12.68
CA GLY A 238 48.32 10.55 -13.07
C GLY A 238 47.03 11.35 -12.86
N LYS A 239 46.11 10.87 -12.02
CA LYS A 239 44.86 11.56 -11.73
C LYS A 239 45.05 12.55 -10.59
N THR A 240 44.24 13.61 -10.57
CA THR A 240 44.25 14.62 -9.51
C THR A 240 42.89 14.74 -8.86
N ILE A 241 42.88 15.12 -7.58
CA ILE A 241 41.62 15.35 -6.84
C ILE A 241 41.68 16.78 -6.31
N THR A 242 40.68 17.58 -6.62
CA THR A 242 40.52 18.94 -6.07
C THR A 242 39.28 19.03 -5.19
N VAL A 243 39.40 19.76 -4.08
CA VAL A 243 38.27 20.04 -3.17
C VAL A 243 38.17 21.55 -2.99
N GLU A 244 37.01 22.11 -3.30
CA GLU A 244 36.74 23.53 -3.23
C GLU A 244 35.40 23.78 -2.51
N GLY A 245 35.35 24.85 -1.72
CA GLY A 245 34.17 25.26 -0.97
C GLY A 245 34.17 24.80 0.49
N GLU A 246 33.11 25.11 1.21
CA GLU A 246 32.93 24.81 2.62
C GLU A 246 31.45 24.54 2.97
N GLY A 247 31.20 23.71 3.98
CA GLY A 247 29.86 23.45 4.48
C GLY A 247 29.87 22.55 5.70
N VAL A 248 28.97 22.84 6.64
CA VAL A 248 28.76 22.05 7.85
C VAL A 248 27.36 21.51 7.84
N VAL A 249 27.19 20.25 8.16
CA VAL A 249 25.88 19.56 8.22
C VAL A 249 25.75 18.76 9.50
N ALA A 250 24.53 18.60 10.01
CA ALA A 250 24.25 17.70 11.11
C ALA A 250 24.16 16.26 10.60
N GLY A 251 25.16 15.43 10.92
CA GLY A 251 25.24 14.07 10.40
C GLY A 251 26.14 13.13 11.18
N ASP A 252 26.13 11.88 10.80
CA ASP A 252 27.02 10.83 11.29
C ASP A 252 28.29 10.83 10.41
N SER A 253 29.42 11.29 10.98
CA SER A 253 30.67 11.45 10.26
C SER A 253 31.16 10.14 9.61
N ASP A 254 31.10 9.01 10.33
CA ASP A 254 31.56 7.72 9.81
C ASP A 254 30.72 7.27 8.62
N MET A 255 29.41 7.48 8.66
CA MET A 255 28.52 7.16 7.55
C MET A 255 28.72 8.10 6.36
N LEU A 256 28.83 9.41 6.58
CA LEU A 256 29.11 10.39 5.52
C LEU A 256 30.48 10.13 4.89
N ARG A 257 31.51 9.87 5.70
CA ARG A 257 32.85 9.45 5.23
C ARG A 257 32.76 8.23 4.34
N ARG A 258 31.99 7.21 4.71
CA ARG A 258 31.75 6.01 3.89
C ARG A 258 31.06 6.34 2.57
N ALA A 259 30.05 7.20 2.58
CA ALA A 259 29.34 7.62 1.38
C ALA A 259 30.28 8.34 0.39
N PHE A 260 31.02 9.34 0.87
CA PHE A 260 31.97 10.10 0.05
C PHE A 260 33.16 9.24 -0.43
N SER A 261 33.66 8.35 0.41
CA SER A 261 34.69 7.37 0.03
C SER A 261 34.25 6.49 -1.13
N ASN A 262 33.00 6.02 -1.13
CA ASN A 262 32.44 5.26 -2.25
C ASN A 262 32.36 6.09 -3.55
N LEU A 263 31.93 7.36 -3.47
CA LEU A 263 31.86 8.24 -4.63
C LEU A 263 33.27 8.55 -5.21
N LEU A 264 34.20 8.86 -4.34
CA LEU A 264 35.60 9.12 -4.74
C LEU A 264 36.27 7.88 -5.34
N SER A 265 36.12 6.73 -4.70
CA SER A 265 36.62 5.46 -5.23
C SER A 265 36.09 5.17 -6.64
N ASN A 266 34.79 5.40 -6.85
CA ASN A 266 34.15 5.26 -8.16
C ASN A 266 34.71 6.27 -9.17
N ALA A 267 34.84 7.53 -8.79
CA ALA A 267 35.37 8.58 -9.63
C ALA A 267 36.79 8.24 -10.11
N ILE A 268 37.71 7.84 -9.22
CA ILE A 268 39.09 7.45 -9.57
C ILE A 268 39.11 6.20 -10.46
N LYS A 269 38.30 5.19 -10.14
CA LYS A 269 38.24 3.92 -10.83
C LYS A 269 37.76 4.02 -12.28
N TYR A 270 36.72 4.84 -12.51
CA TYR A 270 36.07 4.93 -13.83
C TYR A 270 36.56 6.09 -14.70
N SER A 271 37.43 6.95 -14.18
CA SER A 271 38.05 8.02 -14.94
C SER A 271 39.23 7.52 -15.78
N PRO A 272 39.49 8.09 -16.97
CA PRO A 272 40.70 7.88 -17.72
C PRO A 272 41.93 8.36 -16.94
N ASP A 273 43.09 7.85 -17.31
CA ASP A 273 44.38 8.35 -16.77
C ASP A 273 44.59 9.82 -17.13
N ASN A 274 45.31 10.53 -16.29
CA ASN A 274 45.63 11.97 -16.42
C ASN A 274 44.40 12.87 -16.46
N THR A 275 43.35 12.55 -15.67
CA THR A 275 42.16 13.38 -15.52
C THR A 275 42.03 13.94 -14.10
N CYS A 276 41.21 14.96 -13.95
CA CYS A 276 40.88 15.56 -12.65
C CYS A 276 39.50 15.11 -12.17
N THR A 277 39.39 14.73 -10.88
CA THR A 277 38.14 14.60 -10.16
C THR A 277 37.96 15.86 -9.33
N ALA A 278 36.93 16.66 -9.64
CA ALA A 278 36.63 17.90 -8.91
C ALA A 278 35.50 17.69 -7.90
N ILE A 279 35.73 18.14 -6.68
CA ILE A 279 34.73 18.15 -5.62
C ILE A 279 34.40 19.61 -5.32
N HIS A 280 33.15 20.00 -5.49
CA HIS A 280 32.70 21.35 -5.21
C HIS A 280 31.62 21.32 -4.12
N ILE A 281 31.85 22.09 -3.05
CA ILE A 281 30.93 22.20 -1.91
C ILE A 281 30.29 23.58 -1.98
N GLU A 282 28.98 23.62 -2.13
CA GLU A 282 28.23 24.86 -2.19
C GLU A 282 27.20 24.91 -1.06
N ARG A 283 27.25 25.97 -0.28
CA ARG A 283 26.27 26.23 0.78
C ARG A 283 25.13 27.09 0.25
N ASP A 284 23.92 26.56 0.33
CA ASP A 284 22.69 27.32 0.10
C ASP A 284 22.03 27.69 1.45
N SER A 285 20.90 28.37 1.43
CA SER A 285 20.17 28.85 2.63
C SER A 285 19.84 27.73 3.62
N ASP A 286 19.37 26.59 3.12
CA ASP A 286 18.83 25.48 3.92
C ASP A 286 19.54 24.13 3.71
N CYS A 287 20.54 24.09 2.82
CA CYS A 287 21.24 22.86 2.48
C CYS A 287 22.68 23.09 2.08
N VAL A 288 23.46 22.02 2.11
CA VAL A 288 24.81 21.96 1.53
C VAL A 288 24.76 20.98 0.36
N ASN A 289 25.21 21.44 -0.81
CA ASN A 289 25.34 20.63 -2.02
C ASN A 289 26.82 20.26 -2.21
N VAL A 290 27.09 18.98 -2.34
CA VAL A 290 28.42 18.46 -2.69
C VAL A 290 28.34 17.86 -4.08
N MET A 291 29.05 18.42 -5.04
CA MET A 291 29.15 17.94 -6.41
C MET A 291 30.50 17.27 -6.64
N ILE A 292 30.47 16.03 -7.07
CA ILE A 292 31.67 15.25 -7.43
C ILE A 292 31.61 15.01 -8.94
N THR A 293 32.51 15.64 -9.65
CA THR A 293 32.59 15.60 -11.12
C THR A 293 33.81 14.79 -11.56
N ASN A 294 33.58 13.82 -12.43
CA ASN A 294 34.66 13.07 -13.01
C ASN A 294 34.40 12.74 -14.49
N THR A 295 35.48 12.60 -15.27
CA THR A 295 35.44 12.20 -16.69
C THR A 295 35.21 10.70 -16.81
N MET A 296 34.33 10.25 -17.72
CA MET A 296 34.05 8.83 -17.94
C MET A 296 34.92 8.21 -19.06
N SER A 297 35.42 7.01 -18.82
CA SER A 297 36.24 6.25 -19.80
C SER A 297 35.43 5.52 -20.89
N GLY A 298 34.07 5.52 -20.82
CA GLY A 298 33.23 4.72 -21.68
C GLY A 298 31.86 5.36 -21.98
N GLN A 299 30.94 4.56 -22.50
CA GLN A 299 29.57 5.02 -22.71
C GLN A 299 28.86 5.15 -21.36
N VAL A 300 28.28 6.31 -21.14
CA VAL A 300 27.44 6.57 -19.99
C VAL A 300 26.09 5.81 -20.18
N PRO A 301 25.58 5.12 -19.17
CA PRO A 301 24.30 4.44 -19.26
C PRO A 301 23.16 5.41 -19.63
N ALA A 302 22.25 5.00 -20.50
CA ALA A 302 21.10 5.82 -20.91
C ALA A 302 20.18 6.19 -19.73
N ASN A 303 20.18 5.41 -18.67
CA ASN A 303 19.43 5.67 -17.43
C ASN A 303 20.41 5.67 -16.25
N LEU A 304 20.80 6.87 -15.81
CA LEU A 304 21.72 7.08 -14.69
C LEU A 304 21.12 6.70 -13.34
N GLU A 305 19.81 6.73 -13.21
CA GLU A 305 19.10 6.33 -11.98
C GLU A 305 19.42 4.88 -11.61
N ARG A 306 19.65 4.02 -12.61
CA ARG A 306 20.04 2.63 -12.40
C ARG A 306 21.42 2.44 -11.80
N LEU A 307 22.28 3.45 -11.82
CA LEU A 307 23.58 3.39 -11.14
C LEU A 307 23.45 3.18 -9.63
N PHE A 308 22.32 3.58 -9.07
CA PHE A 308 22.01 3.43 -7.65
C PHE A 308 21.30 2.10 -7.32
N ASP A 309 20.97 1.30 -8.35
CA ASP A 309 20.41 -0.04 -8.13
C ASP A 309 21.50 -0.96 -7.55
N ARG A 310 21.10 -1.88 -6.69
CA ARG A 310 22.00 -2.85 -6.08
C ARG A 310 22.59 -3.76 -7.16
N PHE A 311 23.86 -4.09 -7.02
CA PHE A 311 24.59 -4.97 -7.94
C PHE A 311 24.61 -4.50 -9.39
N TYR A 312 24.09 -3.29 -9.68
CA TYR A 312 24.13 -2.75 -11.04
C TYR A 312 25.53 -2.37 -11.43
N ARG A 313 25.93 -2.76 -12.66
CA ARG A 313 27.20 -2.44 -13.30
C ARG A 313 26.93 -2.06 -14.76
N ALA A 314 27.39 -0.91 -15.19
CA ALA A 314 27.13 -0.38 -16.53
C ALA A 314 27.75 -1.21 -17.64
N ASP A 315 28.89 -1.90 -17.39
CA ASP A 315 29.61 -2.75 -18.35
C ASP A 315 29.92 -4.12 -17.74
N SER A 316 29.14 -5.15 -18.13
CA SER A 316 29.40 -6.53 -17.69
C SER A 316 30.52 -7.24 -18.46
N SER A 317 30.99 -6.68 -19.57
CA SER A 317 31.86 -7.39 -20.51
C SER A 317 33.35 -7.03 -20.49
N ARG A 318 33.74 -5.89 -19.92
CA ARG A 318 35.14 -5.41 -20.06
C ARG A 318 36.04 -5.48 -18.83
N PHE A 319 35.46 -5.69 -17.62
CA PHE A 319 36.24 -5.63 -16.39
C PHE A 319 35.93 -6.79 -15.45
N TYR A 320 36.23 -8.02 -15.88
CA TYR A 320 36.21 -9.20 -14.99
C TYR A 320 37.18 -9.06 -13.80
N ASN A 321 38.15 -8.13 -13.86
CA ASN A 321 39.13 -7.88 -12.82
C ASN A 321 38.89 -6.62 -11.97
N THR A 322 37.77 -5.89 -12.18
CA THR A 322 37.54 -4.67 -11.39
C THR A 322 36.84 -5.02 -10.09
N GLU A 323 37.48 -4.77 -8.97
CA GLU A 323 36.97 -4.90 -7.62
C GLU A 323 35.70 -4.07 -7.41
N GLY A 324 34.63 -4.69 -6.88
CA GLY A 324 33.40 -4.06 -6.41
C GLY A 324 32.16 -4.86 -6.76
N ALA A 325 31.34 -5.11 -5.74
CA ALA A 325 30.08 -5.86 -5.84
C ALA A 325 28.91 -5.04 -6.42
N GLY A 326 29.12 -3.80 -6.87
CA GLY A 326 28.02 -2.93 -7.32
C GLY A 326 27.10 -2.44 -6.18
N LEU A 327 27.57 -2.45 -4.93
CA LEU A 327 26.81 -2.02 -3.76
C LEU A 327 27.16 -0.60 -3.31
N GLY A 328 28.30 -0.03 -3.73
CA GLY A 328 28.78 1.25 -3.21
C GLY A 328 27.81 2.41 -3.41
N LEU A 329 27.27 2.61 -4.62
CA LEU A 329 26.35 3.70 -4.90
C LEU A 329 24.98 3.50 -4.23
N SER A 330 24.49 2.28 -4.11
CA SER A 330 23.25 1.99 -3.37
C SER A 330 23.42 2.24 -1.87
N ILE A 331 24.59 1.94 -1.29
CA ILE A 331 24.96 2.27 0.09
C ILE A 331 25.02 3.78 0.27
N THR A 332 25.68 4.49 -0.65
CA THR A 332 25.75 5.96 -0.63
C THR A 332 24.35 6.57 -0.61
N ARG A 333 23.49 6.14 -1.52
CA ARG A 333 22.09 6.58 -1.56
C ARG A 333 21.36 6.33 -0.24
N SER A 334 21.54 5.15 0.34
CA SER A 334 20.93 4.78 1.62
C SER A 334 21.41 5.66 2.77
N ILE A 335 22.72 5.98 2.81
CA ILE A 335 23.30 6.87 3.82
C ILE A 335 22.72 8.29 3.67
N ILE A 336 22.77 8.83 2.46
CA ILE A 336 22.26 10.20 2.20
C ILE A 336 20.77 10.31 2.52
N HIS A 337 19.95 9.34 2.12
CA HIS A 337 18.55 9.30 2.50
C HIS A 337 18.32 9.21 4.02
N ALA A 338 19.13 8.43 4.73
CA ALA A 338 19.05 8.35 6.19
C ALA A 338 19.32 9.71 6.86
N HIS A 339 20.16 10.56 6.23
CA HIS A 339 20.42 11.94 6.66
C HIS A 339 19.36 12.95 6.21
N GLY A 340 18.27 12.49 5.53
CA GLY A 340 17.24 13.37 4.98
C GLY A 340 17.65 14.09 3.71
N GLY A 341 18.77 13.68 3.09
CA GLY A 341 19.32 14.25 1.88
C GLY A 341 18.88 13.52 0.61
N GLU A 342 19.40 14.01 -0.52
CA GLU A 342 19.16 13.48 -1.86
C GLU A 342 20.47 13.24 -2.61
N LEU A 343 20.56 12.14 -3.37
CA LEU A 343 21.67 11.81 -4.24
C LEU A 343 21.16 11.64 -5.66
N SER A 344 21.76 12.38 -6.59
CA SER A 344 21.48 12.29 -8.03
C SER A 344 22.75 12.17 -8.85
N ALA A 345 22.60 11.76 -10.11
CA ALA A 345 23.68 11.71 -11.07
C ALA A 345 23.23 12.33 -12.39
N GLU A 346 24.05 13.18 -12.98
CA GLU A 346 23.79 13.82 -14.26
C GLU A 346 24.99 13.66 -15.18
N GLN A 347 24.72 13.57 -16.49
CA GLN A 347 25.76 13.57 -17.51
C GLN A 347 25.91 14.95 -18.11
N GLN A 348 27.14 15.47 -18.10
CA GLN A 348 27.52 16.73 -18.75
C GLN A 348 28.61 16.46 -19.80
N GLY A 349 28.17 16.19 -21.02
CA GLY A 349 29.10 15.81 -22.08
C GLY A 349 29.81 14.47 -21.84
N ARG A 350 31.11 14.50 -21.53
CA ARG A 350 31.92 13.31 -21.15
C ARG A 350 32.08 13.15 -19.64
N GLU A 351 31.54 14.05 -18.88
CA GLU A 351 31.63 14.04 -17.44
C GLU A 351 30.35 13.49 -16.82
N ILE A 352 30.49 12.86 -15.68
CA ILE A 352 29.41 12.53 -14.80
C ILE A 352 29.53 13.36 -13.54
N VAL A 353 28.40 13.94 -13.09
CA VAL A 353 28.31 14.74 -11.88
C VAL A 353 27.41 14.00 -10.91
N PHE A 354 27.97 13.59 -9.78
CA PHE A 354 27.21 13.10 -8.64
C PHE A 354 26.92 14.28 -7.71
N SER A 355 25.64 14.56 -7.47
CA SER A 355 25.21 15.65 -6.61
C SER A 355 24.59 15.09 -5.34
N VAL A 356 25.17 15.45 -4.19
CA VAL A 356 24.70 15.11 -2.85
C VAL A 356 24.14 16.37 -2.21
N ARG A 357 22.89 16.37 -1.91
CA ARG A 357 22.20 17.45 -1.20
C ARG A 357 21.92 17.02 0.22
N LEU A 358 22.42 17.76 1.23
CA LEU A 358 22.21 17.50 2.64
C LEU A 358 21.54 18.71 3.28
N LEU A 359 20.53 18.49 4.12
CA LEU A 359 19.85 19.56 4.85
C LEU A 359 20.73 20.07 5.99
N MET A 360 20.71 21.38 6.22
CA MET A 360 21.27 21.99 7.44
C MET A 360 20.13 22.01 8.46
N ASP A 361 20.23 21.23 9.54
CA ASP A 361 19.27 21.24 10.66
C ASP A 361 19.56 22.42 11.59
#